data_6b4aa5e1c2daaa144a88a30a31adc085
#
_entry.id   6b4aa5e1c2daaa144a88a30a31adc085
#
_cell.length_a   1.000
_cell.length_b   1.000
_cell.length_c   1.000
_cell.angle_alpha   90.00
_cell.angle_beta   90.00
_cell.angle_gamma   90.00
#
_symmetry.space_group_name_H-M   'P 1'
#
loop_
_entity.id
_entity.type
_entity.pdbx_description
1 polymer ?
#
loop_
_entity_poly.entity_id
_entity_poly.type
_entity_poly.pdbx_seq_one_letter_code
_entity_poly.pdbx_strand_id
1 'polypeptide(L)'
;DFVKRTLDNLVKHHIPLIRLDALAFATKKPGTTCFFLEPDFWELIGRVRDMLAGTGVELLPEIHDHYTRQLAIAQHGYYVYDFVLPVMVLHTLYTHSGTRLRHWLNICPRKQYTTLDTHDGLGTVDVVDLLSKEELEAVIRQTEKYGANFKWDYSKDSQGAKVVYQINCSYYSALGEDDQAYLLARAIQFFTPGIPQVYYMGLLAGPNDYE
;
A
#
# COMPACT_ATOMS: atom_id res chain seq x y z
N ASP A 1 11.76 17.78 -20.51
CA ASP A 1 11.83 18.84 -19.75
C ASP A 1 10.64 19.32 -18.89
N PHE A 2 9.38 18.87 -19.19
CA PHE A 2 8.22 19.16 -18.34
C PHE A 2 8.40 18.61 -16.93
N VAL A 3 8.79 17.33 -16.78
CA VAL A 3 9.00 16.69 -15.49
C VAL A 3 10.02 17.46 -14.66
N LYS A 4 11.17 17.81 -15.24
CA LYS A 4 12.18 18.58 -14.51
C LYS A 4 11.66 19.92 -13.99
N ARG A 5 10.93 20.67 -14.81
CA ARG A 5 10.32 21.94 -14.37
C ARG A 5 9.33 21.77 -13.23
N THR A 6 8.54 20.67 -13.26
CA THR A 6 7.61 20.34 -12.17
C THR A 6 8.37 20.03 -10.89
N LEU A 7 9.42 19.21 -10.97
CA LEU A 7 10.27 18.89 -9.83
C LEU A 7 10.96 20.13 -9.26
N ASP A 8 11.54 20.98 -10.12
CA ASP A 8 12.19 22.23 -9.71
C ASP A 8 11.20 23.17 -9.00
N ASN A 9 9.94 23.19 -9.45
CA ASN A 9 8.89 23.97 -8.78
C ASN A 9 8.55 23.43 -7.39
N LEU A 10 8.46 22.12 -7.23
CA LEU A 10 8.23 21.47 -5.92
C LEU A 10 9.39 21.75 -4.96
N VAL A 11 10.63 21.63 -5.43
CA VAL A 11 11.84 21.98 -4.67
C VAL A 11 11.80 23.43 -4.22
N LYS A 12 11.46 24.36 -5.12
CA LYS A 12 11.32 25.79 -4.81
C LYS A 12 10.31 26.08 -3.70
N HIS A 13 9.28 25.25 -3.61
CA HIS A 13 8.27 25.33 -2.55
C HIS A 13 8.60 24.49 -1.31
N HIS A 14 9.86 24.04 -1.17
CA HIS A 14 10.34 23.29 -0.02
C HIS A 14 9.57 22.01 0.29
N ILE A 15 9.09 21.31 -0.74
CA ILE A 15 8.43 20.00 -0.59
C ILE A 15 9.51 18.96 -0.29
N PRO A 16 9.51 18.35 0.91
CA PRO A 16 10.59 17.44 1.31
C PRO A 16 10.45 16.01 0.76
N LEU A 17 9.23 15.62 0.35
CA LEU A 17 8.89 14.30 -0.15
C LEU A 17 7.98 14.40 -1.36
N ILE A 18 8.32 13.70 -2.43
CA ILE A 18 7.49 13.65 -3.64
C ILE A 18 6.97 12.23 -3.83
N ARG A 19 5.64 12.07 -3.80
CA ARG A 19 4.96 10.84 -4.18
C ARG A 19 4.91 10.72 -5.70
N LEU A 20 5.36 9.59 -6.21
CA LEU A 20 5.28 9.25 -7.63
C LEU A 20 4.13 8.26 -7.84
N ASP A 21 3.01 8.79 -8.26
CA ASP A 21 1.76 8.05 -8.46
C ASP A 21 1.87 7.02 -9.57
N ALA A 22 1.40 5.80 -9.33
CA ALA A 22 1.34 4.70 -10.30
C ALA A 22 2.63 4.50 -11.12
N LEU A 23 3.81 4.75 -10.52
CA LEU A 23 5.09 4.78 -11.23
C LEU A 23 5.40 3.46 -11.94
N ALA A 24 4.92 2.33 -11.42
CA ALA A 24 5.11 1.03 -12.04
C ALA A 24 4.57 0.96 -13.48
N PHE A 25 3.59 1.79 -13.84
CA PHE A 25 2.98 1.85 -15.16
C PHE A 25 3.60 2.91 -16.09
N ALA A 26 4.60 3.65 -15.65
CA ALA A 26 5.18 4.75 -16.44
C ALA A 26 5.92 4.27 -17.70
N THR A 27 6.47 3.05 -17.68
CA THR A 27 7.15 2.44 -18.82
C THR A 27 6.18 1.65 -19.67
N LYS A 28 6.18 1.89 -20.99
CA LYS A 28 5.29 1.23 -21.95
C LYS A 28 6.11 0.47 -23.00
N LYS A 29 5.88 -0.85 -23.10
CA LYS A 29 6.48 -1.71 -24.12
C LYS A 29 5.42 -2.62 -24.75
N PRO A 30 5.27 -2.64 -26.08
CA PRO A 30 4.37 -3.58 -26.76
C PRO A 30 4.68 -5.02 -26.39
N GLY A 31 3.65 -5.83 -26.18
CA GLY A 31 3.79 -7.26 -25.85
C GLY A 31 4.13 -7.55 -24.38
N THR A 32 4.06 -6.53 -23.51
CA THR A 32 4.27 -6.68 -22.06
C THR A 32 3.04 -6.23 -21.28
N THR A 33 3.03 -6.47 -19.96
CA THR A 33 1.99 -5.95 -19.06
C THR A 33 2.10 -4.43 -18.85
N CYS A 34 3.19 -3.81 -19.26
CA CYS A 34 3.51 -2.40 -18.97
C CYS A 34 3.54 -2.08 -17.46
N PHE A 35 3.78 -3.08 -16.61
CA PHE A 35 3.85 -2.92 -15.17
C PHE A 35 5.23 -3.36 -14.68
N PHE A 36 5.92 -2.49 -13.96
CA PHE A 36 7.23 -2.69 -13.33
C PHE A 36 8.26 -3.36 -14.26
N LEU A 37 8.41 -2.83 -15.47
CA LEU A 37 9.34 -3.39 -16.45
C LEU A 37 10.79 -3.12 -16.05
N GLU A 38 11.54 -4.18 -15.77
CA GLU A 38 12.97 -4.08 -15.50
C GLU A 38 13.77 -4.28 -16.80
N PRO A 39 14.90 -3.57 -17.00
CA PRO A 39 15.50 -2.59 -16.07
C PRO A 39 14.89 -1.18 -16.14
N ASP A 40 13.97 -0.91 -17.05
CA ASP A 40 13.49 0.44 -17.40
C ASP A 40 12.89 1.18 -16.18
N PHE A 41 12.24 0.45 -15.26
CA PHE A 41 11.71 1.03 -14.02
C PHE A 41 12.82 1.66 -13.17
N TRP A 42 13.92 0.91 -12.97
CA TRP A 42 15.04 1.38 -12.16
C TRP A 42 15.78 2.55 -12.81
N GLU A 43 15.91 2.53 -14.14
CA GLU A 43 16.48 3.63 -14.90
C GLU A 43 15.62 4.89 -14.78
N LEU A 44 14.30 4.75 -14.88
CA LEU A 44 13.37 5.87 -14.78
C LEU A 44 13.40 6.53 -13.40
N ILE A 45 13.25 5.75 -12.33
CA ILE A 45 13.27 6.31 -10.97
C ILE A 45 14.65 6.85 -10.61
N GLY A 46 15.72 6.22 -11.09
CA GLY A 46 17.10 6.72 -10.96
C GLY A 46 17.27 8.10 -11.60
N ARG A 47 16.77 8.28 -12.82
CA ARG A 47 16.80 9.59 -13.50
C ARG A 47 16.02 10.67 -12.73
N VAL A 48 14.87 10.33 -12.14
CA VAL A 48 14.11 11.28 -11.31
C VAL A 48 14.92 11.66 -10.06
N ARG A 49 15.53 10.68 -9.39
CA ARG A 49 16.42 10.93 -8.25
C ARG A 49 17.61 11.81 -8.61
N ASP A 50 18.23 11.57 -9.77
CA ASP A 50 19.38 12.37 -10.24
C ASP A 50 18.98 13.84 -10.52
N MET A 51 17.75 14.07 -11.02
CA MET A 51 17.21 15.44 -11.19
C MET A 51 17.04 16.19 -9.86
N LEU A 52 16.90 15.46 -8.75
CA LEU A 52 16.71 16.00 -7.39
C LEU A 52 18.00 15.97 -6.57
N ALA A 53 19.12 15.55 -7.16
CA ALA A 53 20.39 15.44 -6.45
C ALA A 53 20.80 16.77 -5.79
N GLY A 54 21.21 16.69 -4.51
CA GLY A 54 21.61 17.85 -3.71
C GLY A 54 20.47 18.69 -3.13
N THR A 55 19.20 18.39 -3.42
CA THR A 55 18.04 19.14 -2.89
C THR A 55 17.55 18.66 -1.55
N GLY A 56 17.92 17.43 -1.13
CA GLY A 56 17.40 16.78 0.07
C GLY A 56 15.98 16.23 -0.07
N VAL A 57 15.36 16.31 -1.26
CA VAL A 57 14.01 15.78 -1.50
C VAL A 57 14.06 14.27 -1.64
N GLU A 58 13.18 13.59 -0.94
CA GLU A 58 13.00 12.14 -0.98
C GLU A 58 11.90 11.74 -1.96
N LEU A 59 11.98 10.51 -2.48
CA LEU A 59 11.00 9.94 -3.39
C LEU A 59 10.21 8.81 -2.71
N LEU A 60 8.90 8.78 -2.97
CA LEU A 60 7.97 7.77 -2.51
C LEU A 60 7.18 7.23 -3.72
N PRO A 61 7.69 6.21 -4.43
CA PRO A 61 6.93 5.56 -5.49
C PRO A 61 5.73 4.81 -4.89
N GLU A 62 4.57 4.99 -5.49
CA GLU A 62 3.37 4.25 -5.13
C GLU A 62 3.25 3.04 -6.06
N ILE A 63 3.27 1.84 -5.46
CA ILE A 63 3.27 0.57 -6.17
C ILE A 63 2.55 -0.48 -5.32
N HIS A 64 1.46 -1.02 -5.88
CA HIS A 64 0.78 -2.19 -5.35
C HIS A 64 1.26 -3.44 -6.09
N ASP A 65 1.98 -4.30 -5.39
CA ASP A 65 2.50 -5.57 -5.90
C ASP A 65 2.83 -6.48 -4.72
N HIS A 66 3.24 -7.70 -5.00
CA HIS A 66 3.75 -8.64 -4.00
C HIS A 66 4.75 -7.95 -3.05
N TYR A 67 4.65 -8.19 -1.74
CA TYR A 67 5.43 -7.50 -0.70
C TYR A 67 6.96 -7.48 -0.95
N THR A 68 7.49 -8.49 -1.63
CA THR A 68 8.91 -8.53 -1.98
C THR A 68 9.34 -7.37 -2.87
N ARG A 69 8.43 -6.81 -3.66
CA ARG A 69 8.68 -5.61 -4.47
C ARG A 69 8.87 -4.39 -3.57
N GLN A 70 8.03 -4.23 -2.54
CA GLN A 70 8.19 -3.20 -1.53
C GLN A 70 9.56 -3.29 -0.84
N LEU A 71 9.98 -4.51 -0.46
CA LEU A 71 11.30 -4.74 0.14
C LEU A 71 12.42 -4.34 -0.82
N ALA A 72 12.34 -4.73 -2.10
CA ALA A 72 13.35 -4.39 -3.10
C ALA A 72 13.48 -2.87 -3.31
N ILE A 73 12.36 -2.15 -3.41
CA ILE A 73 12.36 -0.69 -3.57
C ILE A 73 13.00 0.00 -2.36
N ALA A 74 12.66 -0.45 -1.15
CA ALA A 74 13.25 0.07 0.09
C ALA A 74 14.77 -0.21 0.17
N GLN A 75 15.24 -1.38 -0.28
CA GLN A 75 16.67 -1.72 -0.36
C GLN A 75 17.44 -0.81 -1.32
N HIS A 76 16.78 -0.26 -2.35
CA HIS A 76 17.37 0.75 -3.23
C HIS A 76 17.37 2.17 -2.63
N GLY A 77 16.93 2.31 -1.37
CA GLY A 77 16.99 3.55 -0.61
C GLY A 77 15.79 4.48 -0.77
N TYR A 78 14.74 4.08 -1.47
CA TYR A 78 13.51 4.86 -1.59
C TYR A 78 12.58 4.65 -0.39
N TYR A 79 11.74 5.63 -0.09
CA TYR A 79 10.58 5.41 0.76
C TYR A 79 9.59 4.49 0.07
N VAL A 80 8.84 3.72 0.83
CA VAL A 80 7.74 2.88 0.34
C VAL A 80 6.49 3.08 1.19
N TYR A 81 5.33 2.73 0.68
CA TYR A 81 4.14 2.53 1.49
C TYR A 81 4.14 1.13 2.10
N ASP A 82 3.67 1.01 3.33
CA ASP A 82 3.35 -0.28 3.93
C ASP A 82 1.90 -0.66 3.59
N PHE A 83 1.70 -1.19 2.38
CA PHE A 83 0.40 -1.70 1.93
C PHE A 83 0.07 -3.10 2.46
N VAL A 84 1.02 -3.74 3.12
CA VAL A 84 0.82 -5.03 3.80
C VAL A 84 0.10 -4.83 5.14
N LEU A 85 0.45 -3.78 5.87
CA LEU A 85 -0.03 -3.54 7.23
C LEU A 85 -1.57 -3.53 7.35
N PRO A 86 -2.34 -2.89 6.46
CA PRO A 86 -3.79 -2.83 6.59
C PRO A 86 -4.44 -4.20 6.71
N VAL A 87 -4.11 -5.11 5.80
CA VAL A 87 -4.68 -6.46 5.77
C VAL A 87 -4.17 -7.31 6.93
N MET A 88 -2.89 -7.15 7.32
CA MET A 88 -2.33 -7.85 8.48
C MET A 88 -2.98 -7.45 9.79
N VAL A 89 -3.33 -6.18 9.97
CA VAL A 89 -4.03 -5.71 11.17
C VAL A 89 -5.46 -6.24 11.19
N LEU A 90 -6.19 -6.21 10.07
CA LEU A 90 -7.52 -6.83 9.97
C LEU A 90 -7.46 -8.32 10.31
N HIS A 91 -6.54 -9.06 9.70
CA HIS A 91 -6.35 -10.48 9.99
C HIS A 91 -6.10 -10.71 11.48
N THR A 92 -5.22 -9.91 12.09
CA THR A 92 -4.87 -10.02 13.51
C THR A 92 -6.09 -9.82 14.42
N LEU A 93 -6.87 -8.78 14.15
CA LEU A 93 -8.05 -8.44 14.96
C LEU A 93 -9.18 -9.45 14.76
N TYR A 94 -9.40 -9.93 13.54
CA TYR A 94 -10.45 -10.93 13.28
C TYR A 94 -10.14 -12.33 13.84
N THR A 95 -8.85 -12.69 13.86
CA THR A 95 -8.42 -14.02 14.32
C THR A 95 -7.93 -14.04 15.76
N HIS A 96 -7.79 -12.88 16.41
CA HIS A 96 -7.14 -12.71 17.72
C HIS A 96 -5.72 -13.32 17.76
N SER A 97 -5.01 -13.34 16.62
CA SER A 97 -3.67 -13.90 16.48
C SER A 97 -2.69 -12.91 15.84
N GLY A 98 -1.67 -12.50 16.58
CA GLY A 98 -0.61 -11.60 16.11
C GLY A 98 0.53 -12.31 15.37
N THR A 99 0.44 -13.60 15.08
CA THR A 99 1.58 -14.37 14.52
C THR A 99 2.01 -13.86 13.16
N ARG A 100 1.07 -13.61 12.25
CA ARG A 100 1.34 -13.10 10.89
C ARG A 100 1.85 -11.66 10.93
N LEU A 101 1.20 -10.80 11.73
CA LEU A 101 1.63 -9.42 11.92
C LEU A 101 3.05 -9.36 12.49
N ARG A 102 3.36 -10.15 13.52
CA ARG A 102 4.72 -10.22 14.09
C ARG A 102 5.76 -10.63 13.04
N HIS A 103 5.44 -11.57 12.17
CA HIS A 103 6.33 -11.95 11.08
C HIS A 103 6.60 -10.76 10.16
N TRP A 104 5.55 -10.04 9.73
CA TRP A 104 5.70 -8.85 8.90
C TRP A 104 6.55 -7.77 9.59
N LEU A 105 6.28 -7.45 10.84
CA LEU A 105 7.02 -6.43 11.60
C LEU A 105 8.53 -6.73 11.74
N ASN A 106 8.93 -8.01 11.67
CA ASN A 106 10.32 -8.41 11.68
C ASN A 106 11.04 -8.16 10.34
N ILE A 107 10.34 -8.22 9.23
CA ILE A 107 10.92 -8.13 7.88
C ILE A 107 10.59 -6.83 7.15
N CYS A 108 9.58 -6.07 7.60
CA CYS A 108 9.15 -4.84 6.94
C CYS A 108 10.27 -3.79 6.88
N PRO A 109 10.30 -2.94 5.86
CA PRO A 109 11.23 -1.82 5.79
C PRO A 109 11.09 -0.87 6.98
N ARG A 110 12.16 -0.14 7.29
CA ARG A 110 12.11 0.95 8.27
C ARG A 110 11.89 2.31 7.61
N LYS A 111 12.33 2.44 6.36
CA LYS A 111 12.13 3.63 5.52
C LYS A 111 10.80 3.49 4.77
N GLN A 112 9.68 3.60 5.51
CA GLN A 112 8.34 3.43 4.97
C GLN A 112 7.31 4.36 5.62
N TYR A 113 6.20 4.57 4.92
CA TYR A 113 4.99 5.18 5.44
C TYR A 113 3.99 4.08 5.79
N THR A 114 3.68 3.94 7.09
CA THR A 114 2.67 2.99 7.55
C THR A 114 1.29 3.61 7.38
N THR A 115 0.39 2.86 6.76
CA THR A 115 -1.00 3.30 6.56
C THR A 115 -1.97 2.16 6.86
N LEU A 116 -3.19 2.48 7.28
CA LEU A 116 -4.30 1.52 7.34
C LEU A 116 -5.32 1.79 6.25
N ASP A 117 -5.38 3.01 5.78
CA ASP A 117 -6.30 3.48 4.76
C ASP A 117 -5.67 4.56 3.90
N THR A 118 -6.13 4.65 2.67
CA THR A 118 -5.81 5.69 1.70
C THR A 118 -7.08 6.06 0.95
N HIS A 119 -6.98 6.88 -0.10
CA HIS A 119 -8.08 7.15 -1.02
C HIS A 119 -8.42 5.94 -1.93
N ASP A 120 -7.52 4.94 -1.96
CA ASP A 120 -7.73 3.65 -2.61
C ASP A 120 -8.17 2.60 -1.59
N GLY A 121 -8.63 1.45 -2.07
CA GLY A 121 -8.93 0.32 -1.19
C GLY A 121 -7.68 -0.45 -0.75
N LEU A 122 -7.88 -1.48 0.05
CA LEU A 122 -6.82 -2.31 0.60
C LEU A 122 -6.38 -3.35 -0.43
N GLY A 123 -5.10 -3.34 -0.82
CA GLY A 123 -4.54 -4.29 -1.77
C GLY A 123 -4.44 -5.69 -1.18
N THR A 124 -4.90 -6.69 -1.92
CA THR A 124 -4.76 -8.10 -1.50
C THR A 124 -3.51 -8.74 -2.05
N VAL A 125 -2.99 -8.22 -3.17
CA VAL A 125 -1.74 -8.70 -3.78
C VAL A 125 -0.53 -8.48 -2.87
N ASP A 126 -0.57 -7.43 -2.07
CA ASP A 126 0.52 -7.05 -1.17
C ASP A 126 0.78 -8.08 -0.05
N VAL A 127 -0.20 -8.93 0.26
CA VAL A 127 -0.12 -9.93 1.35
C VAL A 127 0.01 -11.38 0.85
N VAL A 128 0.12 -11.58 -0.45
CA VAL A 128 0.35 -12.93 -1.01
C VAL A 128 1.62 -13.51 -0.40
N ASP A 129 1.60 -14.80 -0.08
CA ASP A 129 2.64 -15.56 0.62
C ASP A 129 2.90 -15.16 2.08
N LEU A 130 2.38 -14.03 2.56
CA LEU A 130 2.38 -13.67 3.98
C LEU A 130 1.16 -14.23 4.72
N LEU A 131 0.01 -14.28 4.03
CA LEU A 131 -1.19 -15.01 4.44
C LEU A 131 -1.41 -16.21 3.54
N SER A 132 -1.99 -17.30 4.09
CA SER A 132 -2.47 -18.37 3.22
C SER A 132 -3.72 -17.90 2.45
N LYS A 133 -4.09 -18.62 1.39
CA LYS A 133 -5.31 -18.33 0.62
C LYS A 133 -6.55 -18.32 1.51
N GLU A 134 -6.66 -19.28 2.41
CA GLU A 134 -7.78 -19.42 3.35
C GLU A 134 -7.82 -18.27 4.37
N GLU A 135 -6.66 -17.83 4.86
CA GLU A 135 -6.55 -16.68 5.77
C GLU A 135 -6.99 -15.39 5.07
N LEU A 136 -6.53 -15.15 3.84
CA LEU A 136 -6.93 -13.97 3.05
C LEU A 136 -8.43 -14.00 2.71
N GLU A 137 -8.95 -15.16 2.27
CA GLU A 137 -10.38 -15.32 2.03
C GLU A 137 -11.23 -15.10 3.28
N ALA A 138 -10.73 -15.48 4.47
CA ALA A 138 -11.42 -15.19 5.73
C ALA A 138 -11.49 -13.67 6.00
N VAL A 139 -10.41 -12.92 5.72
CA VAL A 139 -10.42 -11.46 5.82
C VAL A 139 -11.43 -10.87 4.84
N ILE A 140 -11.43 -11.31 3.57
CA ILE A 140 -12.38 -10.84 2.54
C ILE A 140 -13.82 -11.10 2.98
N ARG A 141 -14.16 -12.31 3.41
CA ARG A 141 -15.51 -12.65 3.90
C ARG A 141 -15.93 -11.81 5.10
N GLN A 142 -15.01 -11.47 6.00
CA GLN A 142 -15.36 -10.65 7.16
C GLN A 142 -15.58 -9.19 6.77
N THR A 143 -14.76 -8.63 5.87
CA THR A 143 -14.97 -7.27 5.36
C THR A 143 -16.27 -7.17 4.54
N GLU A 144 -16.65 -8.22 3.80
CA GLU A 144 -17.92 -8.29 3.08
C GLU A 144 -19.13 -8.16 4.03
N LYS A 145 -19.09 -8.84 5.18
CA LYS A 145 -20.15 -8.71 6.20
C LYS A 145 -20.27 -7.29 6.75
N TYR A 146 -19.20 -6.53 6.71
CA TYR A 146 -19.15 -5.13 7.12
C TYR A 146 -19.33 -4.16 5.94
N GLY A 147 -19.87 -4.65 4.82
CA GLY A 147 -20.29 -3.84 3.69
C GLY A 147 -19.17 -3.44 2.72
N ALA A 148 -18.04 -4.13 2.72
CA ALA A 148 -17.01 -3.87 1.73
C ALA A 148 -17.46 -4.23 0.32
N ASN A 149 -17.05 -3.42 -0.67
CA ASN A 149 -17.11 -3.75 -2.08
C ASN A 149 -15.73 -4.25 -2.55
N PHE A 150 -15.68 -4.96 -3.66
CA PHE A 150 -14.46 -5.56 -4.16
C PHE A 150 -14.17 -5.17 -5.61
N LYS A 151 -12.91 -4.85 -5.87
CA LYS A 151 -12.37 -4.78 -7.22
C LYS A 151 -11.74 -6.13 -7.54
N TRP A 152 -12.17 -6.70 -8.67
CA TRP A 152 -11.71 -8.02 -9.11
C TRP A 152 -10.60 -7.89 -10.14
N ASP A 153 -9.57 -8.72 -9.99
CA ASP A 153 -8.63 -8.94 -11.07
C ASP A 153 -9.29 -9.86 -12.10
N TYR A 154 -9.28 -9.43 -13.35
CA TYR A 154 -9.77 -10.24 -14.48
C TYR A 154 -8.72 -11.24 -14.97
N SER A 155 -7.46 -11.16 -14.50
CA SER A 155 -6.51 -12.24 -14.60
C SER A 155 -7.02 -13.36 -13.68
N LYS A 156 -7.26 -14.52 -14.26
CA LYS A 156 -7.70 -15.69 -13.50
C LYS A 156 -6.51 -16.23 -12.70
N ASP A 157 -6.78 -16.75 -11.50
CA ASP A 157 -5.80 -17.57 -10.80
C ASP A 157 -5.44 -18.81 -11.64
N SER A 158 -4.45 -19.59 -11.20
CA SER A 158 -4.02 -20.82 -11.86
C SER A 158 -5.15 -21.87 -12.04
N GLN A 159 -6.28 -21.67 -11.37
CA GLN A 159 -7.48 -22.53 -11.43
C GLN A 159 -8.64 -21.89 -12.21
N GLY A 160 -8.45 -20.68 -12.75
CA GLY A 160 -9.44 -19.95 -13.52
C GLY A 160 -10.47 -19.17 -12.68
N ALA A 161 -10.28 -19.07 -11.37
CA ALA A 161 -11.13 -18.29 -10.49
C ALA A 161 -10.78 -16.79 -10.51
N LYS A 162 -11.78 -15.93 -10.32
CA LYS A 162 -11.57 -14.49 -10.13
C LYS A 162 -10.90 -14.26 -8.78
N VAL A 163 -9.90 -13.40 -8.76
CA VAL A 163 -9.21 -13.00 -7.53
C VAL A 163 -9.64 -11.60 -7.14
N VAL A 164 -9.94 -11.39 -5.87
CA VAL A 164 -10.13 -10.03 -5.35
C VAL A 164 -8.78 -9.35 -5.41
N TYR A 165 -8.73 -8.21 -6.08
CA TYR A 165 -7.53 -7.38 -6.19
C TYR A 165 -7.49 -6.34 -5.08
N GLN A 166 -8.66 -5.79 -4.70
CA GLN A 166 -8.75 -4.69 -3.75
C GLN A 166 -10.05 -4.77 -2.95
N ILE A 167 -9.97 -4.53 -1.65
CA ILE A 167 -11.10 -4.43 -0.72
C ILE A 167 -11.41 -2.95 -0.55
N ASN A 168 -12.59 -2.51 -0.99
CA ASN A 168 -13.03 -1.12 -0.93
C ASN A 168 -14.00 -0.94 0.24
N CYS A 169 -13.51 -0.38 1.32
CA CYS A 169 -14.27 0.01 2.50
C CYS A 169 -13.49 1.05 3.30
N SER A 170 -14.18 1.81 4.15
CA SER A 170 -13.49 2.56 5.18
C SER A 170 -12.89 1.59 6.20
N TYR A 171 -11.76 1.95 6.78
CA TYR A 171 -11.09 1.07 7.76
C TYR A 171 -11.91 0.93 9.04
N TYR A 172 -12.67 1.97 9.39
CA TYR A 172 -13.60 1.97 10.52
C TYR A 172 -14.74 0.96 10.32
N SER A 173 -15.40 0.99 9.14
CA SER A 173 -16.43 -0.01 8.81
C SER A 173 -15.86 -1.42 8.69
N ALA A 174 -14.64 -1.59 8.14
CA ALA A 174 -13.99 -2.90 8.11
C ALA A 174 -13.81 -3.52 9.51
N LEU A 175 -13.77 -2.71 10.56
CA LEU A 175 -13.73 -3.16 11.96
C LEU A 175 -15.10 -3.20 12.64
N GLY A 176 -16.20 -3.14 11.86
CA GLY A 176 -17.57 -3.21 12.37
C GLY A 176 -18.00 -1.96 13.12
N GLU A 177 -17.35 -0.82 12.86
CA GLU A 177 -17.60 0.47 13.49
C GLU A 177 -17.41 0.43 15.02
N ASP A 178 -16.50 -0.43 15.47
CA ASP A 178 -16.11 -0.57 16.87
C ASP A 178 -14.93 0.36 17.19
N ASP A 179 -15.18 1.35 18.04
CA ASP A 179 -14.20 2.35 18.44
C ASP A 179 -12.98 1.74 19.11
N GLN A 180 -13.15 0.68 19.92
CA GLN A 180 -12.03 0.04 20.63
C GLN A 180 -11.14 -0.73 19.66
N ALA A 181 -11.73 -1.49 18.74
CA ALA A 181 -11.01 -2.18 17.69
C ALA A 181 -10.28 -1.19 16.78
N TYR A 182 -10.94 -0.05 16.45
CA TYR A 182 -10.35 0.97 15.61
C TYR A 182 -9.17 1.68 16.29
N LEU A 183 -9.31 2.08 17.55
CA LEU A 183 -8.22 2.68 18.32
C LEU A 183 -7.03 1.72 18.50
N LEU A 184 -7.32 0.42 18.71
CA LEU A 184 -6.27 -0.59 18.76
C LEU A 184 -5.54 -0.73 17.42
N ALA A 185 -6.27 -0.74 16.30
CA ALA A 185 -5.68 -0.78 14.96
C ALA A 185 -4.75 0.44 14.72
N ARG A 186 -5.21 1.65 15.08
CA ARG A 186 -4.40 2.88 14.98
C ARG A 186 -3.18 2.84 15.91
N ALA A 187 -3.33 2.32 17.12
CA ALA A 187 -2.18 2.11 18.00
C ALA A 187 -1.14 1.18 17.37
N ILE A 188 -1.57 0.05 16.79
CA ILE A 188 -0.66 -0.84 16.06
C ILE A 188 0.05 -0.08 14.93
N GLN A 189 -0.68 0.71 14.13
CA GLN A 189 -0.08 1.53 13.06
C GLN A 189 0.99 2.47 13.59
N PHE A 190 0.69 3.22 14.65
CA PHE A 190 1.62 4.22 15.20
C PHE A 190 2.89 3.62 15.81
N PHE A 191 2.81 2.39 16.29
CA PHE A 191 3.97 1.67 16.84
C PHE A 191 4.66 0.75 15.83
N THR A 192 4.13 0.63 14.60
CA THR A 192 4.81 -0.06 13.51
C THR A 192 6.01 0.76 13.04
N PRO A 193 7.17 0.11 12.74
CA PRO A 193 8.33 0.82 12.23
C PRO A 193 8.04 1.59 10.93
N GLY A 194 8.31 2.89 10.94
CA GLY A 194 8.05 3.78 9.80
C GLY A 194 7.48 5.12 10.26
N ILE A 195 6.95 5.87 9.32
CA ILE A 195 6.27 7.15 9.56
C ILE A 195 4.76 6.91 9.38
N PRO A 196 3.94 7.06 10.43
CA PRO A 196 2.51 6.85 10.30
C PRO A 196 1.86 7.94 9.45
N GLN A 197 1.11 7.52 8.44
CA GLN A 197 0.26 8.36 7.61
C GLN A 197 -1.19 7.99 7.86
N VAL A 198 -1.99 8.94 8.30
CA VAL A 198 -3.42 8.75 8.52
C VAL A 198 -4.19 9.49 7.42
N TYR A 199 -5.00 8.74 6.68
CA TYR A 199 -5.92 9.32 5.70
C TYR A 199 -7.04 10.08 6.40
N TYR A 200 -7.52 11.17 5.82
CA TYR A 200 -8.48 12.06 6.50
C TYR A 200 -9.79 11.35 6.90
N MET A 201 -10.28 10.42 6.05
CA MET A 201 -11.46 9.61 6.41
C MET A 201 -11.19 8.75 7.64
N GLY A 202 -9.99 8.17 7.72
CA GLY A 202 -9.56 7.42 8.88
C GLY A 202 -9.35 8.28 10.12
N LEU A 203 -8.89 9.52 9.96
CA LEU A 203 -8.75 10.45 11.10
C LEU A 203 -10.11 10.76 11.76
N LEU A 204 -11.16 10.78 10.96
CA LEU A 204 -12.53 11.06 11.38
C LEU A 204 -13.33 9.80 11.75
N ALA A 205 -12.73 8.62 11.68
CA ALA A 205 -13.44 7.34 11.81
C ALA A 205 -14.69 7.29 10.90
N GLY A 206 -14.56 7.74 9.66
CA GLY A 206 -15.67 7.80 8.71
C GLY A 206 -16.16 6.39 8.34
N PRO A 207 -17.48 6.10 8.45
CA PRO A 207 -18.06 4.86 7.98
C PRO A 207 -18.10 4.79 6.45
N ASN A 208 -18.49 3.62 5.92
CA ASN A 208 -18.82 3.49 4.49
C ASN A 208 -19.99 4.41 4.14
N ASP A 209 -19.92 4.99 2.95
CA ASP A 209 -21.00 5.76 2.34
C ASP A 209 -21.43 5.06 1.05
N TYR A 210 -22.74 4.86 0.88
CA TYR A 210 -23.35 4.15 -0.25
C TYR A 210 -24.31 5.04 -1.04
N GLU A 211 -24.40 6.34 -0.73
CA GLU A 211 -25.27 7.30 -1.43
C GLU A 211 -24.63 7.89 -2.69
#